data_c84a5130eecdbc323f5a722c403f9484
#
_entry.id   c84a5130eecdbc323f5a722c403f9484
#
_cell.length_a   1.000
_cell.length_b   1.000
_cell.length_c   1.000
_cell.angle_alpha   90.00
_cell.angle_beta   90.00
_cell.angle_gamma   90.00
#
_symmetry.space_group_name_H-M   'P 1'
#
loop_
_entity.id
_entity.type
_entity.pdbx_description
1 polymer ?
#
loop_
_entity_poly.entity_id
_entity_poly.type
_entity_poly.pdbx_seq_one_letter_code
_entity_poly.pdbx_strand_id
1 'polypeptide(L)'
;MVVATAAAFLARFYTRVSLGRAGWDTLASVAFFLASKTEEHHRPLKYIVAATLSLNAGRTPVENPRGSSRYQYDDGDPNFLELRKAMLYWEEVMLRTLCFDLTVDHPNWTMMRCLESSWKGERRVDGDRLKKVAWHFLGDR
;
A
#
# COMPACT_ATOMS: atom_id res chain seq x y z
N MET A 1 0.44 7.14 -3.19
CA MET A 1 -0.88 6.96 -2.55
C MET A 1 -1.12 5.50 -2.14
N VAL A 2 -0.79 4.49 -2.95
CA VAL A 2 -1.07 3.04 -2.67
C VAL A 2 -0.72 2.58 -1.26
N VAL A 3 0.44 2.95 -0.71
CA VAL A 3 0.86 2.55 0.65
C VAL A 3 -0.06 3.15 1.72
N ALA A 4 -0.43 4.42 1.57
CA ALA A 4 -1.33 5.09 2.53
C ALA A 4 -2.75 4.49 2.47
N THR A 5 -3.25 4.18 1.28
CA THR A 5 -4.53 3.49 1.08
C THR A 5 -4.48 2.09 1.70
N ALA A 6 -3.40 1.33 1.50
CA ALA A 6 -3.21 0.02 2.10
C ALA A 6 -3.21 0.09 3.64
N ALA A 7 -2.51 1.07 4.22
CA ALA A 7 -2.52 1.30 5.67
C ALA A 7 -3.92 1.63 6.20
N ALA A 8 -4.70 2.44 5.47
CA ALA A 8 -6.08 2.74 5.82
C ALA A 8 -6.98 1.50 5.78
N PHE A 9 -6.83 0.63 4.78
CA PHE A 9 -7.55 -0.64 4.70
C PHE A 9 -7.22 -1.57 5.86
N LEU A 10 -5.93 -1.70 6.19
CA LEU A 10 -5.49 -2.49 7.35
C LEU A 10 -6.06 -1.94 8.67
N ALA A 11 -5.98 -0.64 8.88
CA ALA A 11 -6.52 -0.02 10.08
C ALA A 11 -8.03 -0.28 10.21
N ARG A 12 -8.80 -0.06 9.13
CA ARG A 12 -10.25 -0.35 9.11
C ARG A 12 -10.55 -1.84 9.32
N PHE A 13 -9.75 -2.73 8.73
CA PHE A 13 -9.90 -4.18 8.88
C PHE A 13 -9.72 -4.61 10.34
N TYR A 14 -8.64 -4.16 10.99
CA TYR A 14 -8.33 -4.52 12.37
C TYR A 14 -9.24 -3.87 13.42
N THR A 15 -10.03 -2.88 13.09
CA THR A 15 -11.12 -2.42 13.98
C THR A 15 -12.24 -3.46 14.13
N ARG A 16 -12.33 -4.43 13.21
CA ARG A 16 -13.41 -5.43 13.16
C ARG A 16 -12.91 -6.86 13.35
N VAL A 17 -11.63 -7.12 13.09
CA VAL A 17 -11.01 -8.45 13.11
C VAL A 17 -9.80 -8.46 14.03
N SER A 18 -9.69 -9.50 14.87
CA SER A 18 -8.56 -9.66 15.78
C SER A 18 -7.26 -9.94 15.01
N LEU A 19 -6.15 -9.38 15.50
CA LEU A 19 -4.79 -9.56 14.97
C LEU A 19 -4.32 -11.02 14.87
N GLY A 20 -4.89 -11.92 15.67
CA GLY A 20 -4.46 -13.32 15.72
C GLY A 20 -5.07 -14.22 14.64
N ARG A 21 -5.94 -13.73 13.74
CA ARG A 21 -6.64 -14.57 12.76
C ARG A 21 -5.84 -14.88 11.50
N ALA A 22 -4.92 -14.02 11.11
CA ALA A 22 -4.03 -14.25 9.97
C ALA A 22 -2.67 -13.62 10.22
N GLY A 23 -1.63 -14.11 9.54
CA GLY A 23 -0.32 -13.48 9.58
C GLY A 23 -0.41 -12.03 9.11
N TRP A 24 0.16 -11.12 9.88
CA TRP A 24 0.15 -9.69 9.58
C TRP A 24 0.82 -9.37 8.23
N ASP A 25 1.84 -10.14 7.84
CA ASP A 25 2.58 -10.07 6.58
C ASP A 25 1.68 -10.37 5.37
N THR A 26 0.89 -11.42 5.47
CA THR A 26 -0.10 -11.80 4.44
C THR A 26 -1.16 -10.72 4.30
N LEU A 27 -1.71 -10.24 5.43
CA LEU A 27 -2.74 -9.19 5.39
C LEU A 27 -2.21 -7.84 4.89
N ALA A 28 -0.97 -7.49 5.22
CA ALA A 28 -0.32 -6.30 4.68
C ALA A 28 -0.17 -6.39 3.15
N SER A 29 0.24 -7.56 2.65
CA SER A 29 0.38 -7.81 1.21
C SER A 29 -0.97 -7.79 0.49
N VAL A 30 -2.01 -8.33 1.12
CA VAL A 30 -3.40 -8.27 0.61
C VAL A 30 -3.91 -6.84 0.56
N ALA A 31 -3.73 -6.06 1.62
CA ALA A 31 -4.13 -4.66 1.64
C ALA A 31 -3.39 -3.84 0.57
N PHE A 32 -2.11 -4.10 0.37
CA PHE A 32 -1.33 -3.47 -0.70
C PHE A 32 -1.85 -3.87 -2.09
N PHE A 33 -2.18 -5.15 -2.30
CA PHE A 33 -2.75 -5.63 -3.54
C PHE A 33 -4.09 -4.96 -3.84
N LEU A 34 -4.99 -4.91 -2.86
CA LEU A 34 -6.28 -4.24 -2.98
C LEU A 34 -6.12 -2.74 -3.25
N ALA A 35 -5.24 -2.06 -2.50
CA ALA A 35 -4.95 -0.64 -2.70
C ALA A 35 -4.36 -0.36 -4.09
N SER A 36 -3.54 -1.26 -4.63
CA SER A 36 -3.00 -1.10 -5.98
C SER A 36 -4.09 -1.13 -7.05
N LYS A 37 -5.16 -1.88 -6.82
CA LYS A 37 -6.33 -1.91 -7.71
C LYS A 37 -7.17 -0.64 -7.59
N THR A 38 -7.43 -0.17 -6.38
CA THR A 38 -8.27 1.01 -6.12
C THR A 38 -7.61 2.32 -6.57
N GLU A 39 -6.28 2.39 -6.52
CA GLU A 39 -5.49 3.54 -6.97
C GLU A 39 -5.09 3.45 -8.46
N GLU A 40 -5.65 2.50 -9.21
CA GLU A 40 -5.34 2.26 -10.63
C GLU A 40 -3.85 2.00 -10.93
N HIS A 41 -3.08 1.62 -9.93
CA HIS A 41 -1.67 1.24 -10.02
C HIS A 41 -1.51 -0.27 -10.02
N HIS A 42 -2.20 -0.94 -10.95
CA HIS A 42 -2.33 -2.39 -10.98
C HIS A 42 -0.98 -3.10 -10.97
N ARG A 43 -0.79 -3.95 -9.96
CA ARG A 43 0.36 -4.86 -9.86
C ARG A 43 -0.14 -6.29 -9.95
N PRO A 44 0.36 -7.10 -10.90
CA PRO A 44 0.00 -8.51 -10.97
C PRO A 44 0.31 -9.23 -9.67
N LEU A 45 -0.65 -10.03 -9.19
CA LEU A 45 -0.56 -10.74 -7.90
C LEU A 45 0.74 -11.53 -7.74
N LYS A 46 1.22 -12.15 -8.83
CA LYS A 46 2.46 -12.93 -8.84
C LYS A 46 3.68 -12.17 -8.33
N TYR A 47 3.80 -10.87 -8.64
CA TYR A 47 4.92 -10.06 -8.18
C TYR A 47 4.80 -9.70 -6.70
N ILE A 48 3.58 -9.54 -6.20
CA ILE A 48 3.33 -9.25 -4.78
C ILE A 48 3.62 -10.51 -3.95
N VAL A 49 3.16 -11.68 -4.41
CA VAL A 49 3.47 -12.97 -3.77
C VAL A 49 4.98 -13.20 -3.71
N ALA A 50 5.68 -13.00 -4.84
CA ALA A 50 7.13 -13.15 -4.91
C ALA A 50 7.86 -12.20 -3.96
N ALA A 51 7.42 -10.95 -3.90
CA ALA A 51 7.97 -9.94 -2.99
C ALA A 51 7.76 -10.35 -1.52
N THR A 52 6.55 -10.78 -1.16
CA THR A 52 6.22 -11.20 0.20
C THR A 52 7.06 -12.40 0.64
N LEU A 53 7.18 -13.44 -0.20
CA LEU A 53 8.02 -14.60 0.09
C LEU A 53 9.51 -14.23 0.24
N SER A 54 9.99 -13.33 -0.62
CA SER A 54 11.38 -12.90 -0.55
C SER A 54 11.68 -12.10 0.71
N LEU A 55 10.77 -11.22 1.10
CA LEU A 55 10.88 -10.46 2.35
C LEU A 55 10.83 -11.37 3.57
N ASN A 56 9.93 -12.34 3.61
CA ASN A 56 9.81 -13.31 4.69
C ASN A 56 11.05 -14.21 4.80
N ALA A 57 11.74 -14.46 3.67
CA ALA A 57 13.00 -15.18 3.63
C ALA A 57 14.23 -14.29 3.90
N GLY A 58 14.05 -13.01 4.23
CA GLY A 58 15.13 -12.04 4.43
C GLY A 58 15.94 -11.73 3.18
N ARG A 59 15.38 -11.98 2.00
CA ARG A 59 16.05 -11.75 0.71
C ARG A 59 15.79 -10.33 0.23
N THR A 60 16.83 -9.68 -0.27
CA THR A 60 16.70 -8.39 -0.97
C THR A 60 16.30 -8.61 -2.43
N PRO A 61 15.62 -7.62 -3.05
CA PRO A 61 15.34 -7.67 -4.47
C PRO A 61 16.63 -7.82 -5.29
N VAL A 62 16.60 -8.65 -6.33
CA VAL A 62 17.71 -8.73 -7.28
C VAL A 62 17.69 -7.48 -8.16
N GLU A 63 18.75 -6.69 -8.10
CA GLU A 63 18.94 -5.55 -8.99
C GLU A 63 19.30 -6.03 -10.39
N ASN A 64 18.48 -5.67 -11.36
CA ASN A 64 18.80 -5.89 -12.77
C ASN A 64 19.70 -4.76 -13.30
N PRO A 65 20.56 -5.01 -14.33
CA PRO A 65 21.37 -3.99 -14.98
C PRO A 65 20.59 -2.79 -15.54
N ARG A 66 19.27 -2.92 -15.65
CA ARG A 66 18.34 -1.85 -16.08
C ARG A 66 17.74 -1.04 -14.94
N GLY A 67 18.24 -1.20 -13.69
CA GLY A 67 17.77 -0.44 -12.52
C GLY A 67 16.39 -0.84 -12.00
N SER A 68 15.80 -1.94 -12.47
CA SER A 68 14.54 -2.46 -11.93
C SER A 68 14.82 -3.62 -10.98
N SER A 69 14.45 -3.46 -9.72
CA SER A 69 14.50 -4.54 -8.74
C SER A 69 13.40 -5.55 -9.01
N ARG A 70 13.78 -6.83 -9.13
CA ARG A 70 12.81 -7.93 -9.30
C ARG A 70 13.08 -9.00 -8.26
N TYR A 71 11.99 -9.50 -7.67
CA TYR A 71 12.05 -10.71 -6.87
C TYR A 71 12.02 -11.92 -7.79
N GLN A 72 12.94 -12.86 -7.54
CA GLN A 72 12.96 -14.13 -8.27
C GLN A 72 11.94 -15.06 -7.65
N TYR A 73 11.08 -15.66 -8.47
CA TYR A 73 10.05 -16.61 -8.05
C TYR A 73 9.93 -17.75 -9.06
N ASP A 74 9.49 -18.89 -8.56
CA ASP A 74 9.10 -20.04 -9.37
C ASP A 74 7.59 -20.25 -9.23
N ASP A 75 6.88 -20.23 -10.36
CA ASP A 75 5.43 -20.42 -10.40
C ASP A 75 5.01 -21.83 -9.93
N GLY A 76 5.93 -22.79 -9.93
CA GLY A 76 5.74 -24.18 -9.48
C GLY A 76 6.04 -24.39 -8.00
N ASP A 77 6.60 -23.43 -7.29
CA ASP A 77 6.91 -23.54 -5.86
C ASP A 77 5.63 -23.74 -5.04
N PRO A 78 5.51 -24.83 -4.24
CA PRO A 78 4.35 -25.02 -3.38
C PRO A 78 4.06 -23.86 -2.45
N ASN A 79 5.08 -23.22 -1.89
CA ASN A 79 4.93 -22.06 -1.01
C ASN A 79 4.35 -20.85 -1.77
N PHE A 80 4.75 -20.69 -3.02
CA PHE A 80 4.21 -19.63 -3.88
C PHE A 80 2.72 -19.86 -4.16
N LEU A 81 2.33 -21.09 -4.50
CA LEU A 81 0.95 -21.44 -4.78
C LEU A 81 0.07 -21.32 -3.53
N GLU A 82 0.58 -21.74 -2.37
CA GLU A 82 -0.13 -21.64 -1.10
C GLU A 82 -0.37 -20.18 -0.70
N LEU A 83 0.67 -19.35 -0.71
CA LEU A 83 0.55 -17.93 -0.40
C LEU A 83 -0.39 -17.22 -1.39
N ARG A 84 -0.31 -17.55 -2.68
CA ARG A 84 -1.21 -16.99 -3.69
C ARG A 84 -2.68 -17.31 -3.38
N LYS A 85 -2.99 -18.57 -3.01
CA LYS A 85 -4.34 -18.98 -2.61
C LYS A 85 -4.78 -18.26 -1.34
N ALA A 86 -3.91 -18.17 -0.35
CA ALA A 86 -4.18 -17.46 0.90
C ALA A 86 -4.47 -15.97 0.64
N MET A 87 -3.70 -15.31 -0.21
CA MET A 87 -3.92 -13.91 -0.54
C MET A 87 -5.26 -13.67 -1.23
N LEU A 88 -5.68 -14.53 -2.16
CA LEU A 88 -7.00 -14.42 -2.81
C LEU A 88 -8.14 -14.62 -1.82
N TYR A 89 -8.01 -15.58 -0.92
CA TYR A 89 -8.99 -15.80 0.14
C TYR A 89 -9.09 -14.59 1.08
N TRP A 90 -7.95 -14.06 1.53
CA TRP A 90 -7.95 -12.92 2.43
C TRP A 90 -8.35 -11.60 1.75
N GLU A 91 -8.16 -11.48 0.43
CA GLU A 91 -8.71 -10.36 -0.34
C GLU A 91 -10.24 -10.34 -0.26
N GLU A 92 -10.88 -11.49 -0.47
CA GLU A 92 -12.33 -11.61 -0.37
C GLU A 92 -12.82 -11.28 1.07
N VAL A 93 -12.15 -11.83 2.08
CA VAL A 93 -12.47 -11.55 3.49
C VAL A 93 -12.31 -10.07 3.82
N MET A 94 -11.23 -9.44 3.32
CA MET A 94 -10.98 -8.01 3.52
C MET A 94 -12.06 -7.15 2.86
N LEU A 95 -12.41 -7.41 1.60
CA LEU A 95 -13.48 -6.71 0.89
C LEU A 95 -14.82 -6.78 1.62
N ARG A 96 -15.20 -7.97 2.08
CA ARG A 96 -16.43 -8.16 2.86
C ARG A 96 -16.39 -7.44 4.20
N THR A 97 -15.27 -7.49 4.90
CA THR A 97 -15.08 -6.82 6.20
C THR A 97 -15.14 -5.30 6.05
N LEU A 98 -14.61 -4.75 4.97
CA LEU A 98 -14.69 -3.34 4.63
C LEU A 98 -16.06 -2.94 4.06
N CYS A 99 -16.99 -3.89 3.89
CA CYS A 99 -18.30 -3.67 3.25
C CYS A 99 -18.17 -3.08 1.83
N PHE A 100 -17.09 -3.41 1.11
CA PHE A 100 -16.74 -2.84 -0.21
C PHE A 100 -16.58 -1.30 -0.21
N ASP A 101 -16.48 -0.67 0.96
CA ASP A 101 -16.13 0.75 1.06
C ASP A 101 -14.62 0.93 0.92
N LEU A 102 -14.20 1.15 -0.32
CA LEU A 102 -12.79 1.31 -0.70
C LEU A 102 -12.40 2.78 -0.88
N THR A 103 -13.29 3.69 -0.55
CA THR A 103 -13.01 5.12 -0.64
C THR A 103 -12.11 5.56 0.51
N VAL A 104 -10.98 6.16 0.19
CA VAL A 104 -10.03 6.72 1.15
C VAL A 104 -9.73 8.17 0.81
N ASP A 105 -10.16 9.06 1.69
CA ASP A 105 -9.80 10.48 1.58
C ASP A 105 -8.39 10.69 2.15
N HIS A 106 -7.45 10.98 1.28
CA HIS A 106 -6.08 11.24 1.68
C HIS A 106 -5.90 12.69 2.16
N PRO A 107 -5.37 12.90 3.36
CA PRO A 107 -5.17 14.25 3.92
C PRO A 107 -4.27 15.11 3.04
N ASN A 108 -3.42 14.51 2.24
CA ASN A 108 -2.54 15.19 1.30
C ASN A 108 -3.32 16.04 0.28
N TRP A 109 -4.43 15.54 -0.25
CA TRP A 109 -5.28 16.29 -1.18
C TRP A 109 -5.96 17.47 -0.50
N THR A 110 -6.50 17.27 0.69
CA THR A 110 -7.11 18.33 1.48
C THR A 110 -6.09 19.42 1.82
N MET A 111 -4.90 19.02 2.26
CA MET A 111 -3.79 19.94 2.52
C MET A 111 -3.42 20.77 1.28
N MET A 112 -3.24 20.11 0.12
CA MET A 112 -2.90 20.80 -1.13
C MET A 112 -3.98 21.81 -1.52
N ARG A 113 -5.25 21.44 -1.44
CA ARG A 113 -6.37 22.34 -1.71
C ARG A 113 -6.40 23.52 -0.74
N CYS A 114 -6.18 23.29 0.55
CA CYS A 114 -6.09 24.37 1.54
C CYS A 114 -4.94 25.33 1.24
N LEU A 115 -3.76 24.81 0.90
CA LEU A 115 -2.61 25.62 0.55
C LEU A 115 -2.84 26.45 -0.73
N GLU A 116 -3.53 25.89 -1.71
CA GLU A 116 -3.87 26.60 -2.96
C GLU A 116 -4.94 27.66 -2.78
N SER A 117 -5.96 27.38 -1.95
CA SER A 117 -7.09 28.29 -1.73
C SER A 117 -6.78 29.43 -0.75
N SER A 118 -6.01 29.13 0.31
CA SER A 118 -5.75 30.06 1.42
C SER A 118 -4.52 30.93 1.21
N TRP A 119 -3.61 30.55 0.31
CA TRP A 119 -2.34 31.22 0.11
C TRP A 119 -2.42 32.30 -0.99
N LYS A 120 -3.24 33.32 -0.78
CA LYS A 120 -3.39 34.43 -1.72
C LYS A 120 -2.48 35.63 -1.44
N GLY A 121 -1.30 35.42 -0.84
CA GLY A 121 -0.40 36.52 -0.94
C GLY A 121 0.29 37.12 0.27
N GLU A 122 1.17 36.39 0.89
CA GLU A 122 2.33 37.05 1.48
C GLU A 122 3.61 36.42 0.92
N ARG A 123 4.36 37.24 0.17
CA ARG A 123 5.60 36.86 -0.56
C ARG A 123 6.78 36.47 0.34
N ARG A 124 6.57 36.19 1.60
CA ARG A 124 7.64 35.86 2.58
C ARG A 124 7.95 34.38 2.72
N VAL A 125 7.10 33.50 2.22
CA VAL A 125 7.33 32.07 2.27
C VAL A 125 7.21 31.51 0.87
N ASP A 126 8.25 30.78 0.43
CA ASP A 126 8.21 30.01 -0.80
C ASP A 126 7.13 28.92 -0.70
N GLY A 127 6.01 29.15 -1.39
CA GLY A 127 4.85 28.28 -1.37
C GLY A 127 5.18 26.84 -1.79
N ASP A 128 6.15 26.66 -2.69
CA ASP A 128 6.56 25.32 -3.14
C ASP A 128 7.38 24.61 -2.07
N ARG A 129 8.19 25.35 -1.31
CA ARG A 129 8.91 24.81 -0.17
C ARG A 129 7.96 24.40 0.95
N LEU A 130 6.94 25.20 1.21
CA LEU A 130 5.92 24.88 2.21
C LEU A 130 5.13 23.64 1.82
N LYS A 131 4.72 23.52 0.56
CA LYS A 131 4.03 22.31 0.03
C LYS A 131 4.88 21.05 0.21
N LYS A 132 6.18 21.12 -0.11
CA LYS A 132 7.12 20.00 0.07
C LYS A 132 7.24 19.59 1.54
N VAL A 133 7.46 20.56 2.44
CA VAL A 133 7.58 20.28 3.88
C VAL A 133 6.31 19.68 4.45
N ALA A 134 5.16 20.23 4.10
CA ALA A 134 3.86 19.72 4.54
C ALA A 134 3.57 18.31 4.00
N TRP A 135 3.97 18.04 2.75
CA TRP A 135 3.87 16.69 2.15
C TRP A 135 4.70 15.66 2.90
N HIS A 136 5.98 15.99 3.21
CA HIS A 136 6.85 15.12 4.00
C HIS A 136 6.30 14.90 5.41
N PHE A 137 5.82 15.95 6.07
CA PHE A 137 5.23 15.84 7.41
C PHE A 137 4.04 14.87 7.47
N LEU A 138 3.21 14.82 6.43
CA LEU A 138 2.10 13.85 6.34
C LEU A 138 2.55 12.44 6.00
N GLY A 139 3.71 12.31 5.33
CA GLY A 139 4.26 11.00 4.95
C GLY A 139 5.08 10.32 6.05
N ASP A 140 5.56 11.07 7.04
CA ASP A 140 6.44 10.58 8.11
C ASP A 140 5.69 9.99 9.34
N ARG A 141 4.39 9.71 9.21
CA ARG A 141 3.58 9.12 10.29
C ARG A 141 3.39 7.63 10.15
#